data_6ffa514d0f156eff6b5075b6bf7725da
#
_entry.id   6ffa514d0f156eff6b5075b6bf7725da
#
_cell.length_a   1.000
_cell.length_b   1.000
_cell.length_c   1.000
_cell.angle_alpha   90.00
_cell.angle_beta   90.00
_cell.angle_gamma   90.00
#
_symmetry.space_group_name_H-M   'P 1'
#
loop_
_entity.id
_entity.type
_entity.pdbx_description
1 polymer ?
#
loop_
_entity_poly.entity_id
_entity_poly.type
_entity_poly.pdbx_seq_one_letter_code
_entity_poly.pdbx_strand_id
1 'polypeptide(L)'
;MTRPARSNPASVPTEIVRPYLPVAAVDHVARLLEGLAVDLRVVRPRRSKLGDHRPPPSPLRTHRITVNADLNPYAFLTTLLHEVAHAATWERHRGGFLLRRRLRPHGPEWKQEFSWVLAPVVEAGVFPDDVATAVARSLQNPAAATCSDRDLLLALARYDQPPEGRVRVEQLVEGTWFRIDGRHAFRAGRLVRTRRQCFAAGSGREYRVHGLLFVEPLAEEPTRRRAGRKPVT
;
A
#
# COMPACT_ATOMS: atom_id res chain seq x y z
N MET A 1 1.40 -46.53 -15.11
CA MET A 1 1.56 -45.79 -13.83
C MET A 1 0.84 -44.48 -13.95
N THR A 2 -0.37 -44.39 -13.46
CA THR A 2 -1.26 -43.22 -13.50
C THR A 2 -0.78 -42.19 -12.48
N ARG A 3 -0.48 -41.00 -12.97
CA ARG A 3 -0.08 -39.83 -12.15
C ARG A 3 -1.24 -39.46 -11.20
N PRO A 4 -1.01 -39.35 -9.89
CA PRO A 4 -2.09 -38.95 -8.99
C PRO A 4 -2.60 -37.58 -9.38
N ALA A 5 -3.92 -37.42 -9.44
CA ALA A 5 -4.61 -36.17 -9.69
C ALA A 5 -4.11 -35.13 -8.68
N ARG A 6 -3.71 -33.95 -9.17
CA ARG A 6 -3.40 -32.79 -8.34
C ARG A 6 -4.65 -32.51 -7.51
N SER A 7 -4.54 -32.58 -6.18
CA SER A 7 -5.54 -32.04 -5.30
C SER A 7 -5.80 -30.60 -5.72
N ASN A 8 -7.06 -30.30 -6.07
CA ASN A 8 -7.55 -28.99 -6.46
C ASN A 8 -7.01 -27.95 -5.46
N PRO A 9 -6.19 -26.95 -5.86
CA PRO A 9 -5.81 -25.88 -4.95
C PRO A 9 -7.14 -25.26 -4.50
N ALA A 10 -7.29 -25.03 -3.20
CA ALA A 10 -8.45 -24.35 -2.67
C ALA A 10 -8.66 -23.09 -3.50
N SER A 11 -9.71 -23.05 -4.30
CA SER A 11 -10.09 -21.89 -5.11
C SER A 11 -10.08 -20.72 -4.15
N VAL A 12 -9.25 -19.71 -4.38
CA VAL A 12 -9.36 -18.46 -3.62
C VAL A 12 -10.77 -17.97 -3.92
N PRO A 13 -11.68 -17.95 -2.95
CA PRO A 13 -13.03 -17.53 -3.26
C PRO A 13 -12.90 -16.09 -3.76
N THR A 14 -13.30 -15.85 -4.99
CA THR A 14 -13.38 -14.49 -5.59
C THR A 14 -14.09 -13.53 -4.64
N GLU A 15 -14.98 -14.05 -3.83
CA GLU A 15 -15.69 -13.38 -2.74
C GLU A 15 -14.75 -12.76 -1.67
N ILE A 16 -13.60 -13.36 -1.38
CA ILE A 16 -12.66 -12.81 -0.38
C ILE A 16 -12.01 -11.52 -0.88
N VAL A 17 -11.71 -11.41 -2.16
CA VAL A 17 -11.00 -10.25 -2.73
C VAL A 17 -11.93 -9.18 -3.27
N ARG A 18 -13.14 -9.54 -3.66
CA ARG A 18 -14.14 -8.63 -4.23
C ARG A 18 -14.34 -7.34 -3.42
N PRO A 19 -14.46 -7.36 -2.08
CA PRO A 19 -14.66 -6.14 -1.29
C PRO A 19 -13.46 -5.17 -1.30
N TYR A 20 -12.28 -5.66 -1.69
CA TYR A 20 -11.02 -4.90 -1.61
C TYR A 20 -10.50 -4.46 -2.98
N LEU A 21 -11.14 -4.85 -4.07
CA LEU A 21 -10.67 -4.59 -5.43
C LEU A 21 -11.63 -3.70 -6.20
N PRO A 22 -11.14 -2.90 -7.15
CA PRO A 22 -11.98 -2.36 -8.20
C PRO A 22 -12.67 -3.50 -8.95
N VAL A 23 -13.98 -3.37 -9.20
CA VAL A 23 -14.80 -4.45 -9.79
C VAL A 23 -14.20 -5.00 -11.09
N ALA A 24 -13.69 -4.12 -11.94
CA ALA A 24 -13.09 -4.50 -13.23
C ALA A 24 -11.80 -5.32 -13.09
N ALA A 25 -11.13 -5.34 -11.92
CA ALA A 25 -9.92 -6.12 -11.69
C ALA A 25 -10.19 -7.53 -11.15
N VAL A 26 -11.39 -7.81 -10.63
CA VAL A 26 -11.69 -9.02 -9.85
C VAL A 26 -11.38 -10.29 -10.63
N ASP A 27 -11.89 -10.41 -11.86
CA ASP A 27 -11.72 -11.63 -12.67
C ASP A 27 -10.27 -11.85 -13.11
N HIS A 28 -9.54 -10.76 -13.40
CA HIS A 28 -8.12 -10.84 -13.74
C HIS A 28 -7.30 -11.35 -12.54
N VAL A 29 -7.53 -10.76 -11.36
CA VAL A 29 -6.86 -11.16 -10.12
C VAL A 29 -7.18 -12.61 -9.76
N ALA A 30 -8.44 -13.03 -9.86
CA ALA A 30 -8.84 -14.41 -9.58
C ALA A 30 -8.05 -15.42 -10.43
N ARG A 31 -7.97 -15.19 -11.76
CA ARG A 31 -7.18 -16.04 -12.67
C ARG A 31 -5.70 -16.10 -12.31
N LEU A 32 -5.09 -14.98 -11.91
CA LEU A 32 -3.68 -14.96 -11.50
C LEU A 32 -3.46 -15.79 -10.23
N LEU A 33 -4.33 -15.63 -9.22
CA LEU A 33 -4.21 -16.35 -7.95
C LEU A 33 -4.41 -17.85 -8.12
N GLU A 34 -5.37 -18.27 -8.95
CA GLU A 34 -5.58 -19.68 -9.30
C GLU A 34 -4.40 -20.27 -10.06
N GLY A 35 -3.92 -19.58 -11.10
CA GLY A 35 -2.82 -20.04 -11.95
C GLY A 35 -1.50 -20.24 -11.20
N LEU A 36 -1.27 -19.42 -10.16
CA LEU A 36 -0.07 -19.50 -9.32
C LEU A 36 -0.27 -20.30 -8.03
N ALA A 37 -1.44 -20.90 -7.81
CA ALA A 37 -1.78 -21.62 -6.58
C ALA A 37 -1.49 -20.79 -5.31
N VAL A 38 -2.11 -19.61 -5.18
CA VAL A 38 -1.91 -18.67 -4.10
C VAL A 38 -2.96 -18.85 -2.99
N ASP A 39 -2.50 -18.98 -1.72
CA ASP A 39 -3.31 -18.79 -0.50
C ASP A 39 -3.24 -17.30 -0.13
N LEU A 40 -4.27 -16.54 -0.52
CA LEU A 40 -4.38 -15.12 -0.20
C LEU A 40 -5.10 -14.90 1.12
N ARG A 41 -4.53 -14.04 1.97
CA ARG A 41 -5.12 -13.63 3.24
C ARG A 41 -5.12 -12.11 3.36
N VAL A 42 -6.29 -11.55 3.60
CA VAL A 42 -6.44 -10.15 4.03
C VAL A 42 -6.22 -10.10 5.54
N VAL A 43 -5.31 -9.25 6.00
CA VAL A 43 -4.86 -9.22 7.39
C VAL A 43 -5.04 -7.85 8.03
N ARG A 44 -5.04 -7.80 9.36
CA ARG A 44 -5.06 -6.53 10.10
C ARG A 44 -3.90 -5.62 9.67
N PRO A 45 -4.11 -4.29 9.66
CA PRO A 45 -3.10 -3.31 9.25
C PRO A 45 -1.76 -3.49 9.97
N ARG A 46 -0.69 -3.52 9.20
CA ARG A 46 0.70 -3.56 9.67
C ARG A 46 1.39 -2.27 9.29
N ARG A 47 2.22 -1.72 10.19
CA ARG A 47 2.98 -0.49 9.94
C ARG A 47 4.24 -0.70 9.10
N SER A 48 4.82 -1.90 9.12
CA SER A 48 6.12 -2.20 8.51
C SER A 48 6.04 -2.63 7.05
N LYS A 49 4.85 -3.09 6.58
CA LYS A 49 4.63 -3.58 5.21
C LYS A 49 3.16 -3.57 4.84
N LEU A 50 2.84 -3.36 3.57
CA LEU A 50 1.48 -3.39 3.04
C LEU A 50 1.09 -4.81 2.59
N GLY A 51 2.02 -5.53 1.98
CA GLY A 51 1.91 -6.92 1.53
C GLY A 51 3.08 -7.78 2.03
N ASP A 52 2.99 -9.09 1.77
CA ASP A 52 4.06 -10.06 2.05
C ASP A 52 3.81 -11.33 1.24
N HIS A 53 4.81 -11.73 0.46
CA HIS A 53 4.81 -13.00 -0.25
C HIS A 53 5.75 -13.99 0.44
N ARG A 54 5.29 -15.23 0.59
CA ARG A 54 6.11 -16.36 1.04
C ARG A 54 6.01 -17.50 0.04
N PRO A 55 7.13 -17.93 -0.53
CA PRO A 55 7.14 -19.07 -1.45
C PRO A 55 6.71 -20.34 -0.73
N PRO A 56 6.19 -21.34 -1.48
CA PRO A 56 5.81 -22.61 -0.90
C PRO A 56 7.04 -23.34 -0.36
N PRO A 57 6.94 -23.96 0.81
CA PRO A 57 8.04 -24.74 1.42
C PRO A 57 8.36 -26.02 0.62
N SER A 58 7.45 -26.48 -0.24
CA SER A 58 7.63 -27.59 -1.15
C SER A 58 6.82 -27.37 -2.43
N PRO A 59 7.16 -28.04 -3.57
CA PRO A 59 6.45 -27.88 -4.86
C PRO A 59 4.97 -28.27 -4.84
N LEU A 60 4.52 -28.98 -3.81
CA LEU A 60 3.14 -29.43 -3.64
C LEU A 60 2.27 -28.48 -2.79
N ARG A 61 2.87 -27.40 -2.28
CA ARG A 61 2.17 -26.41 -1.46
C ARG A 61 1.92 -25.12 -2.22
N THR A 62 1.06 -24.28 -1.66
CA THR A 62 0.67 -22.98 -2.21
C THR A 62 1.63 -21.87 -1.80
N HIS A 63 1.75 -20.83 -2.64
CA HIS A 63 2.28 -19.54 -2.22
C HIS A 63 1.38 -18.93 -1.17
N ARG A 64 1.94 -18.24 -0.18
CA ARG A 64 1.16 -17.44 0.75
C ARG A 64 1.37 -15.97 0.45
N ILE A 65 0.28 -15.27 0.17
CA ILE A 65 0.27 -13.81 0.04
C ILE A 65 -0.61 -13.22 1.14
N THR A 66 -0.14 -12.15 1.78
CA THR A 66 -0.95 -11.39 2.73
C THR A 66 -0.96 -9.92 2.34
N VAL A 67 -2.15 -9.27 2.43
CA VAL A 67 -2.33 -7.84 2.14
C VAL A 67 -3.10 -7.21 3.31
N ASN A 68 -2.76 -5.98 3.66
CA ASN A 68 -3.44 -5.22 4.72
C ASN A 68 -4.87 -4.86 4.32
N ALA A 69 -5.81 -4.94 5.26
CA ALA A 69 -7.24 -4.71 5.03
C ALA A 69 -7.64 -3.23 4.94
N ASP A 70 -6.78 -2.31 5.36
CA ASP A 70 -7.05 -0.86 5.45
C ASP A 70 -6.65 -0.08 4.19
N LEU A 71 -6.22 -0.77 3.15
CA LEU A 71 -5.83 -0.14 1.90
C LEU A 71 -7.08 0.23 1.07
N ASN A 72 -7.04 1.38 0.41
CA ASN A 72 -8.04 1.70 -0.61
C ASN A 72 -7.93 0.71 -1.78
N PRO A 73 -8.98 0.53 -2.62
CA PRO A 73 -9.01 -0.51 -3.64
C PRO A 73 -7.83 -0.48 -4.63
N TYR A 74 -7.33 0.70 -4.99
CA TYR A 74 -6.21 0.84 -5.92
C TYR A 74 -4.88 0.50 -5.25
N ALA A 75 -4.68 0.90 -4.00
CA ALA A 75 -3.50 0.54 -3.21
C ALA A 75 -3.50 -0.95 -2.88
N PHE A 76 -4.66 -1.55 -2.58
CA PHE A 76 -4.80 -2.98 -2.38
C PHE A 76 -4.43 -3.75 -3.64
N LEU A 77 -5.01 -3.38 -4.80
CA LEU A 77 -4.72 -4.00 -6.09
C LEU A 77 -3.23 -3.92 -6.44
N THR A 78 -2.64 -2.73 -6.35
CA THR A 78 -1.21 -2.54 -6.65
C THR A 78 -0.31 -3.38 -5.73
N THR A 79 -0.62 -3.41 -4.42
CA THR A 79 0.11 -4.22 -3.44
C THR A 79 -0.04 -5.71 -3.73
N LEU A 80 -1.27 -6.17 -4.01
CA LEU A 80 -1.51 -7.58 -4.34
C LEU A 80 -0.75 -8.01 -5.59
N LEU A 81 -0.81 -7.23 -6.67
CA LEU A 81 -0.09 -7.54 -7.91
C LEU A 81 1.44 -7.50 -7.72
N HIS A 82 1.96 -6.65 -6.82
CA HIS A 82 3.36 -6.67 -6.42
C HIS A 82 3.76 -8.03 -5.80
N GLU A 83 2.95 -8.55 -4.88
CA GLU A 83 3.21 -9.84 -4.23
C GLU A 83 2.98 -11.02 -5.20
N VAL A 84 2.01 -10.90 -6.12
CA VAL A 84 1.80 -11.87 -7.21
C VAL A 84 3.01 -11.92 -8.14
N ALA A 85 3.63 -10.78 -8.44
CA ALA A 85 4.86 -10.73 -9.24
C ALA A 85 6.03 -11.49 -8.57
N HIS A 86 6.13 -11.43 -7.23
CA HIS A 86 7.09 -12.27 -6.50
C HIS A 86 6.80 -13.75 -6.66
N ALA A 87 5.53 -14.17 -6.60
CA ALA A 87 5.13 -15.56 -6.81
C ALA A 87 5.43 -16.02 -8.25
N ALA A 88 5.09 -15.20 -9.25
CA ALA A 88 5.36 -15.48 -10.67
C ALA A 88 6.86 -15.60 -10.94
N THR A 89 7.67 -14.68 -10.42
CA THR A 89 9.14 -14.74 -10.52
C THR A 89 9.68 -16.03 -9.91
N TRP A 90 9.17 -16.41 -8.73
CA TRP A 90 9.59 -17.64 -8.07
C TRP A 90 9.23 -18.89 -8.89
N GLU A 91 8.03 -18.97 -9.46
CA GLU A 91 7.59 -20.10 -10.30
C GLU A 91 8.42 -20.22 -11.58
N ARG A 92 8.68 -19.10 -12.25
CA ARG A 92 9.46 -19.10 -13.49
C ARG A 92 10.91 -19.54 -13.30
N HIS A 93 11.50 -19.20 -12.14
CA HIS A 93 12.92 -19.46 -11.87
C HIS A 93 13.17 -20.59 -10.85
N ARG A 94 12.15 -21.40 -10.51
CA ARG A 94 12.29 -22.49 -9.52
C ARG A 94 13.18 -23.65 -9.96
N GLY A 95 13.52 -23.75 -11.24
CA GLY A 95 14.24 -24.89 -11.83
C GLY A 95 15.73 -25.02 -11.45
N GLY A 96 16.34 -24.08 -10.71
CA GLY A 96 17.75 -24.14 -10.37
C GLY A 96 18.09 -23.49 -9.02
N PHE A 97 18.66 -24.29 -8.10
CA PHE A 97 19.13 -23.79 -6.79
C PHE A 97 20.14 -22.63 -6.93
N LEU A 98 21.03 -22.69 -7.90
CA LEU A 98 22.02 -21.66 -8.19
C LEU A 98 21.41 -20.39 -8.80
N LEU A 99 20.36 -20.53 -9.62
CA LEU A 99 19.64 -19.37 -10.18
C LEU A 99 18.90 -18.59 -9.10
N ARG A 100 18.20 -19.28 -8.19
CA ARG A 100 17.47 -18.64 -7.10
C ARG A 100 18.35 -17.78 -6.20
N ARG A 101 19.58 -18.20 -5.95
CA ARG A 101 20.56 -17.47 -5.14
C ARG A 101 21.04 -16.18 -5.79
N ARG A 102 20.82 -16.01 -7.12
CA ARG A 102 21.17 -14.79 -7.88
C ARG A 102 20.00 -13.82 -8.08
N LEU A 103 18.76 -14.26 -7.87
CA LEU A 103 17.59 -13.39 -8.00
C LEU A 103 17.60 -12.34 -6.89
N ARG A 104 17.66 -11.08 -7.31
CA ARG A 104 17.53 -9.97 -6.37
C ARG A 104 16.04 -9.65 -6.16
N PRO A 105 15.57 -9.45 -4.93
CA PRO A 105 14.26 -8.88 -4.72
C PRO A 105 14.12 -7.59 -5.55
N HIS A 106 13.05 -7.49 -6.34
CA HIS A 106 12.79 -6.37 -7.24
C HIS A 106 13.87 -6.18 -8.34
N GLY A 107 14.58 -7.26 -8.70
CA GLY A 107 15.50 -7.31 -9.82
C GLY A 107 14.82 -7.25 -11.20
N PRO A 108 15.58 -7.33 -12.31
CA PRO A 108 15.02 -7.30 -13.68
C PRO A 108 13.93 -8.32 -13.92
N GLU A 109 14.10 -9.55 -13.41
CA GLU A 109 13.16 -10.64 -13.56
C GLU A 109 11.83 -10.32 -12.87
N TRP A 110 11.88 -9.82 -11.63
CA TRP A 110 10.68 -9.40 -10.91
C TRP A 110 9.98 -8.23 -11.61
N LYS A 111 10.74 -7.26 -12.13
CA LYS A 111 10.17 -6.12 -12.85
C LYS A 111 9.40 -6.56 -14.09
N GLN A 112 9.93 -7.52 -14.82
CA GLN A 112 9.26 -8.09 -15.98
C GLN A 112 7.94 -8.75 -15.58
N GLU A 113 7.93 -9.59 -14.53
CA GLU A 113 6.71 -10.23 -14.03
C GLU A 113 5.71 -9.17 -13.53
N PHE A 114 6.17 -8.15 -12.81
CA PHE A 114 5.30 -7.09 -12.33
C PHE A 114 4.65 -6.30 -13.47
N SER A 115 5.41 -6.02 -14.52
CA SER A 115 4.85 -5.39 -15.73
C SER A 115 3.77 -6.28 -16.36
N TRP A 116 3.99 -7.59 -16.45
CA TRP A 116 3.04 -8.52 -17.06
C TRP A 116 1.74 -8.67 -16.27
N VAL A 117 1.80 -8.74 -14.94
CA VAL A 117 0.58 -8.85 -14.12
C VAL A 117 -0.18 -7.54 -14.05
N LEU A 118 0.50 -6.40 -14.25
CA LEU A 118 -0.09 -5.05 -14.19
C LEU A 118 -0.66 -4.58 -15.54
N ALA A 119 -0.03 -4.94 -16.66
CA ALA A 119 -0.42 -4.45 -17.98
C ALA A 119 -1.92 -4.64 -18.29
N PRO A 120 -2.54 -5.82 -18.10
CA PRO A 120 -3.97 -5.99 -18.39
C PRO A 120 -4.87 -5.09 -17.55
N VAL A 121 -4.46 -4.75 -16.33
CA VAL A 121 -5.22 -3.87 -15.42
C VAL A 121 -5.12 -2.41 -15.85
N VAL A 122 -3.95 -2.00 -16.32
CA VAL A 122 -3.73 -0.65 -16.88
C VAL A 122 -4.49 -0.49 -18.21
N GLU A 123 -4.36 -1.46 -19.11
CA GLU A 123 -5.04 -1.46 -20.42
C GLU A 123 -6.56 -1.47 -20.29
N ALA A 124 -7.11 -2.16 -19.29
CA ALA A 124 -8.53 -2.17 -18.99
C ALA A 124 -9.04 -0.87 -18.34
N GLY A 125 -8.18 0.14 -18.11
CA GLY A 125 -8.57 1.42 -17.50
C GLY A 125 -9.08 1.28 -16.06
N VAL A 126 -8.58 0.29 -15.30
CA VAL A 126 -9.03 0.05 -13.92
C VAL A 126 -8.58 1.15 -12.97
N PHE A 127 -7.41 1.73 -13.23
CA PHE A 127 -6.88 2.83 -12.42
C PHE A 127 -7.38 4.20 -12.90
N PRO A 128 -7.63 5.14 -11.98
CA PRO A 128 -7.77 6.55 -12.33
C PRO A 128 -6.52 7.08 -13.06
N ASP A 129 -6.67 8.10 -13.89
CA ASP A 129 -5.61 8.61 -14.78
C ASP A 129 -4.31 8.98 -14.04
N ASP A 130 -4.42 9.59 -12.86
CA ASP A 130 -3.26 9.98 -12.05
C ASP A 130 -2.52 8.76 -11.49
N VAL A 131 -3.25 7.72 -11.07
CA VAL A 131 -2.68 6.44 -10.62
C VAL A 131 -2.09 5.69 -11.80
N ALA A 132 -2.79 5.59 -12.94
CA ALA A 132 -2.29 4.94 -14.16
C ALA A 132 -0.99 5.58 -14.64
N THR A 133 -0.93 6.92 -14.64
CA THR A 133 0.29 7.67 -14.98
C THR A 133 1.44 7.37 -14.01
N ALA A 134 1.17 7.33 -12.71
CA ALA A 134 2.17 7.03 -11.69
C ALA A 134 2.68 5.59 -11.81
N VAL A 135 1.78 4.62 -12.05
CA VAL A 135 2.12 3.21 -12.31
C VAL A 135 3.03 3.08 -13.53
N ALA A 136 2.66 3.72 -14.67
CA ALA A 136 3.44 3.66 -15.90
C ALA A 136 4.87 4.22 -15.70
N ARG A 137 5.01 5.32 -14.97
CA ARG A 137 6.32 5.90 -14.62
C ARG A 137 7.13 4.98 -13.71
N SER A 138 6.48 4.38 -12.72
CA SER A 138 7.11 3.43 -11.80
C SER A 138 7.70 2.22 -12.53
N LEU A 139 6.99 1.68 -13.53
CA LEU A 139 7.46 0.56 -14.35
C LEU A 139 8.65 0.93 -15.24
N GLN A 140 8.72 2.16 -15.72
CA GLN A 140 9.82 2.65 -16.57
C GLN A 140 11.08 3.00 -15.76
N ASN A 141 10.96 3.32 -14.47
CA ASN A 141 12.09 3.71 -13.64
C ASN A 141 12.69 2.51 -12.91
N PRO A 142 13.93 2.07 -13.25
CA PRO A 142 14.57 0.92 -12.62
C PRO A 142 14.76 1.03 -11.11
N ALA A 143 14.90 2.24 -10.58
CA ALA A 143 15.04 2.48 -9.13
C ALA A 143 13.69 2.48 -8.38
N ALA A 144 12.59 2.74 -9.09
CA ALA A 144 11.25 2.88 -8.54
C ALA A 144 10.43 1.58 -8.47
N ALA A 145 11.01 0.45 -8.87
CA ALA A 145 10.31 -0.85 -8.93
C ALA A 145 10.08 -1.50 -7.56
N THR A 146 10.13 -0.73 -6.51
CA THR A 146 9.71 -1.14 -5.17
C THR A 146 8.42 -0.41 -4.83
N CYS A 147 7.58 -0.95 -3.95
CA CYS A 147 6.45 -0.23 -3.35
C CYS A 147 6.87 1.03 -2.57
N SER A 148 8.09 1.49 -2.76
CA SER A 148 8.68 2.73 -2.24
C SER A 148 8.69 3.87 -3.25
N ASP A 149 8.15 3.68 -4.47
CA ASP A 149 7.99 4.79 -5.41
C ASP A 149 7.07 5.84 -4.80
N ARG A 150 7.67 6.97 -4.45
CA ARG A 150 6.99 8.04 -3.74
C ARG A 150 5.81 8.60 -4.54
N ASP A 151 5.97 8.78 -5.84
CA ASP A 151 4.93 9.38 -6.68
C ASP A 151 3.73 8.44 -6.82
N LEU A 152 3.98 7.14 -6.95
CA LEU A 152 2.93 6.12 -6.94
C LEU A 152 2.23 6.06 -5.58
N LEU A 153 2.97 6.04 -4.48
CA LEU A 153 2.37 6.07 -3.13
C LEU A 153 1.51 7.31 -2.90
N LEU A 154 1.93 8.48 -3.40
CA LEU A 154 1.16 9.71 -3.30
C LEU A 154 -0.12 9.67 -4.15
N ALA A 155 -0.04 9.14 -5.38
CA ALA A 155 -1.20 8.98 -6.24
C ALA A 155 -2.23 8.04 -5.58
N LEU A 156 -1.78 6.86 -5.12
CA LEU A 156 -2.63 5.89 -4.43
C LEU A 156 -3.27 6.46 -3.16
N ALA A 157 -2.49 7.16 -2.33
CA ALA A 157 -2.97 7.72 -1.06
C ALA A 157 -4.07 8.79 -1.23
N ARG A 158 -4.27 9.37 -2.41
CA ARG A 158 -5.39 10.29 -2.68
C ARG A 158 -6.75 9.63 -2.57
N TYR A 159 -6.79 8.32 -2.75
CA TYR A 159 -8.01 7.50 -2.71
C TYR A 159 -8.28 6.88 -1.34
N ASP A 160 -7.41 7.12 -0.33
CA ASP A 160 -7.70 6.69 1.03
C ASP A 160 -8.90 7.45 1.60
N GLN A 161 -9.79 6.73 2.25
CA GLN A 161 -10.91 7.34 2.95
C GLN A 161 -10.40 7.99 4.25
N PRO A 162 -10.78 9.25 4.52
CA PRO A 162 -10.43 9.88 5.78
C PRO A 162 -11.09 9.13 6.95
N PRO A 163 -10.34 8.83 8.03
CA PRO A 163 -10.97 8.41 9.27
C PRO A 163 -11.98 9.47 9.74
N GLU A 164 -13.03 9.03 10.44
CA GLU A 164 -14.05 9.93 10.96
C GLU A 164 -13.45 11.12 11.71
N GLY A 165 -13.95 12.32 11.43
CA GLY A 165 -13.48 13.56 12.04
C GLY A 165 -12.08 14.02 11.61
N ARG A 166 -11.48 13.39 10.60
CA ARG A 166 -10.15 13.77 10.10
C ARG A 166 -10.21 14.30 8.67
N VAL A 167 -9.28 15.18 8.36
CA VAL A 167 -9.06 15.73 7.01
C VAL A 167 -7.59 15.63 6.64
N ARG A 168 -7.28 15.75 5.35
CA ARG A 168 -5.88 15.82 4.92
C ARG A 168 -5.29 17.18 5.26
N VAL A 169 -4.02 17.22 5.61
CA VAL A 169 -3.29 18.47 5.91
C VAL A 169 -3.37 19.46 4.73
N GLU A 170 -3.38 19.00 3.50
CA GLU A 170 -3.52 19.86 2.32
C GLU A 170 -4.89 20.53 2.20
N GLN A 171 -5.94 19.95 2.79
CA GLN A 171 -7.32 20.49 2.80
C GLN A 171 -7.56 21.54 3.90
N LEU A 172 -6.63 21.65 4.86
CA LEU A 172 -6.77 22.65 5.91
C LEU A 172 -6.67 24.07 5.33
N VAL A 173 -7.48 24.98 5.85
CA VAL A 173 -7.32 26.41 5.58
C VAL A 173 -6.11 26.92 6.36
N GLU A 174 -5.37 27.91 5.81
CA GLU A 174 -4.28 28.54 6.54
C GLU A 174 -4.77 29.17 7.84
N GLY A 175 -4.01 29.00 8.91
CA GLY A 175 -4.39 29.43 10.26
C GLY A 175 -5.15 28.37 11.08
N THR A 176 -5.71 27.33 10.45
CA THR A 176 -6.43 26.27 11.16
C THR A 176 -5.51 25.53 12.14
N TRP A 177 -5.99 25.36 13.37
CA TRP A 177 -5.36 24.47 14.33
C TRP A 177 -5.73 23.03 14.06
N PHE A 178 -4.78 22.12 14.25
CA PHE A 178 -5.01 20.69 14.06
C PHE A 178 -4.09 19.86 14.95
N ARG A 179 -4.45 18.57 15.14
CA ARG A 179 -3.70 17.63 15.97
C ARG A 179 -3.23 16.42 15.18
N ILE A 180 -1.98 16.03 15.41
CA ILE A 180 -1.38 14.78 14.89
C ILE A 180 -1.36 13.77 16.04
N ASP A 181 -1.81 12.54 15.77
CA ASP A 181 -1.81 11.39 16.72
C ASP A 181 -2.43 11.70 18.09
N GLY A 182 -3.40 12.59 18.14
CA GLY A 182 -4.08 12.98 19.38
C GLY A 182 -3.21 13.75 20.40
N ARG A 183 -1.93 14.03 20.08
CA ARG A 183 -0.96 14.59 21.04
C ARG A 183 -0.37 15.93 20.63
N HIS A 184 0.12 16.02 19.40
CA HIS A 184 0.87 17.19 18.95
C HIS A 184 -0.04 18.14 18.17
N ALA A 185 -0.20 19.36 18.65
CA ALA A 185 -1.01 20.37 18.00
C ALA A 185 -0.15 21.36 17.22
N PHE A 186 -0.66 21.78 16.06
CA PHE A 186 -0.01 22.67 15.12
C PHE A 186 -1.02 23.67 14.55
N ARG A 187 -0.54 24.83 14.14
CA ARG A 187 -1.24 25.76 13.29
C ARG A 187 -0.80 25.61 11.83
N ALA A 188 -1.74 25.46 10.92
CA ALA A 188 -1.49 25.33 9.49
C ALA A 188 -1.00 26.66 8.90
N GLY A 189 0.12 26.67 8.22
CA GLY A 189 0.61 27.73 7.37
C GLY A 189 0.35 27.43 5.90
N ARG A 190 1.19 27.99 5.00
CA ARG A 190 1.05 27.82 3.56
C ARG A 190 1.40 26.38 3.10
N LEU A 191 0.71 25.91 2.07
CA LEU A 191 1.06 24.67 1.38
C LEU A 191 2.19 24.97 0.39
N VAL A 192 3.29 24.18 0.49
CA VAL A 192 4.45 24.28 -0.40
C VAL A 192 4.65 22.93 -1.08
N ARG A 193 4.20 22.82 -2.32
CA ARG A 193 4.17 21.56 -3.08
C ARG A 193 3.40 20.47 -2.31
N THR A 194 4.07 19.40 -1.88
CA THR A 194 3.48 18.25 -1.19
C THR A 194 3.50 18.37 0.34
N ARG A 195 4.01 19.47 0.89
CA ARG A 195 4.14 19.66 2.34
C ARG A 195 3.58 21.01 2.76
N ARG A 196 2.88 21.02 3.88
CA ARG A 196 2.41 22.26 4.52
C ARG A 196 3.41 22.71 5.58
N GLN A 197 3.72 23.99 5.58
CA GLN A 197 4.39 24.64 6.68
C GLN A 197 3.44 24.63 7.88
N CYS A 198 3.92 24.23 9.04
CA CYS A 198 3.09 24.12 10.25
C CYS A 198 3.89 24.62 11.44
N PHE A 199 3.21 25.24 12.39
CA PHE A 199 3.82 25.82 13.58
C PHE A 199 3.31 25.10 14.81
N ALA A 200 4.22 24.51 15.61
CA ALA A 200 3.86 23.76 16.81
C ALA A 200 3.26 24.67 17.88
N ALA A 201 2.13 24.25 18.47
CA ALA A 201 1.49 24.94 19.57
C ALA A 201 2.47 25.13 20.73
N GLY A 202 2.47 26.33 21.30
CA GLY A 202 3.24 26.70 22.48
C GLY A 202 4.73 26.95 22.26
N SER A 203 5.38 26.40 21.22
CA SER A 203 6.80 26.70 20.89
C SER A 203 6.95 27.58 19.65
N GLY A 204 5.94 27.62 18.77
CA GLY A 204 6.01 28.29 17.47
C GLY A 204 7.00 27.68 16.49
N ARG A 205 7.68 26.58 16.84
CA ARG A 205 8.68 25.94 15.98
C ARG A 205 8.04 25.48 14.68
N GLU A 206 8.71 25.76 13.55
CA GLU A 206 8.27 25.36 12.21
C GLU A 206 8.55 23.87 11.96
N TYR A 207 7.57 23.24 11.31
CA TYR A 207 7.62 21.87 10.79
C TYR A 207 7.08 21.82 9.37
N ARG A 208 7.50 20.82 8.61
CA ARG A 208 6.99 20.52 7.27
C ARG A 208 6.21 19.21 7.30
N VAL A 209 4.89 19.34 7.38
CA VAL A 209 3.98 18.19 7.45
C VAL A 209 3.52 17.81 6.06
N HIS A 210 3.48 16.49 5.76
CA HIS A 210 3.05 15.99 4.46
C HIS A 210 1.57 16.27 4.22
N GLY A 211 1.20 16.77 3.02
CA GLY A 211 -0.16 17.17 2.67
C GLY A 211 -1.20 16.05 2.78
N LEU A 212 -0.82 14.81 2.51
CA LEU A 212 -1.71 13.65 2.56
C LEU A 212 -1.91 13.04 3.96
N LEU A 213 -1.20 13.54 4.98
CA LEU A 213 -1.41 13.07 6.35
C LEU A 213 -2.82 13.42 6.82
N PHE A 214 -3.54 12.45 7.39
CA PHE A 214 -4.81 12.68 8.05
C PHE A 214 -4.62 13.22 9.45
N VAL A 215 -5.32 14.32 9.74
CA VAL A 215 -5.22 15.06 10.99
C VAL A 215 -6.60 15.44 11.51
N GLU A 216 -6.72 15.66 12.79
CA GLU A 216 -7.93 16.13 13.46
C GLU A 216 -7.92 17.68 13.47
N PRO A 217 -8.80 18.36 12.72
CA PRO A 217 -8.92 19.81 12.81
C PRO A 217 -9.48 20.21 14.18
N LEU A 218 -8.99 21.32 14.71
CA LEU A 218 -9.44 21.88 15.98
C LEU A 218 -10.14 23.21 15.71
N ALA A 219 -11.22 23.48 16.44
CA ALA A 219 -11.97 24.73 16.33
C ALA A 219 -11.16 25.92 16.84
N GLU A 220 -10.31 25.72 17.85
CA GLU A 220 -9.54 26.77 18.51
C GLU A 220 -8.12 26.33 18.85
N GLU A 221 -7.28 27.26 19.23
CA GLU A 221 -5.94 26.99 19.75
C GLU A 221 -6.03 26.09 21.00
N PRO A 222 -5.32 24.94 21.01
CA PRO A 222 -5.37 24.05 22.17
C PRO A 222 -4.73 24.72 23.38
N THR A 223 -5.52 24.91 24.43
CA THR A 223 -5.02 25.40 25.72
C THR A 223 -3.97 24.44 26.27
N ARG A 224 -2.84 24.96 26.74
CA ARG A 224 -1.83 24.16 27.45
C ARG A 224 -2.51 23.47 28.64
N ARG A 225 -2.70 22.14 28.59
CA ARG A 225 -2.92 21.41 29.83
C ARG A 225 -1.68 21.61 30.69
N ARG A 226 -1.80 22.44 31.74
CA ARG A 226 -0.80 22.45 32.81
C ARG A 226 -0.64 21.02 33.31
N ALA A 227 0.56 20.48 33.17
CA ALA A 227 0.91 19.23 33.83
C ALA A 227 0.57 19.41 35.31
N GLY A 228 -0.43 18.66 35.79
CA GLY A 228 -0.88 18.75 37.18
C GLY A 228 0.34 18.53 38.08
N ARG A 229 0.69 19.55 38.86
CA ARG A 229 1.58 19.37 40.02
C ARG A 229 0.93 18.27 40.87
N LYS A 230 1.62 17.16 41.03
CA LYS A 230 1.27 16.20 42.07
C LYS A 230 1.34 16.97 43.40
N PRO A 231 0.31 16.91 44.26
CA PRO A 231 0.43 17.46 45.59
C PRO A 231 1.56 16.67 46.29
N VAL A 232 2.50 17.44 46.81
CA VAL A 232 3.52 16.92 47.76
C VAL A 232 2.79 16.74 49.09
N THR A 233 2.59 15.49 49.48
CA THR A 233 2.24 15.10 50.84
C THR A 233 3.52 14.55 51.49
#